data_0d17e4196d325394cc50f6c07202cd92
#
_entry.id   0d17e4196d325394cc50f6c07202cd92
#
_cell.length_a   1.000
_cell.length_b   1.000
_cell.length_c   1.000
_cell.angle_alpha   90.00
_cell.angle_beta   90.00
_cell.angle_gamma   90.00
#
_symmetry.space_group_name_H-M   'P 1'
#
loop_
_entity.id
_entity.type
_entity.pdbx_description
1 polymer ?
#
loop_
_entity_poly.entity_id
_entity_poly.type
_entity_poly.pdbx_seq_one_letter_code
_entity_poly.pdbx_strand_id
1 'polypeptide(L)'
;MQPADSDMGENPADPAPAPTDPSKPEEPPMDDSKPTGNLGDLINTPNPDPAKPGENMASEDKPEAEPTPAQLKQFADAMTTARKQLAPRALERFEAAIAKAEPNAISAAQKKQLERLKTMGEAIKRYEETLLSVIASRSAGENIQVKNTVVGWVEGEENKFKVRVGGQTQSYTTTTAPLGLANALVDLSLSPDDPKTKLSKACVALLSTKVASREEVNTWLEEAVTAGLIDKDFRSVVDEKYEAGE
;
A
#
# COMPACT_ATOMS: atom_id res chain seq x y z
N MET A 1 -73.01 1.46 9.00
CA MET A 1 -72.88 2.88 8.72
C MET A 1 -71.62 3.04 7.90
N GLN A 2 -71.88 3.26 6.61
CA GLN A 2 -70.89 3.51 5.53
C GLN A 2 -70.76 5.03 5.39
N PRO A 3 -69.97 5.55 4.47
CA PRO A 3 -68.53 5.84 4.38
C PRO A 3 -68.26 7.33 4.18
N ALA A 4 -67.02 7.76 4.07
CA ALA A 4 -66.69 9.03 3.41
C ALA A 4 -65.48 8.87 2.55
N ASP A 5 -65.71 8.95 1.25
CA ASP A 5 -64.78 9.27 0.19
C ASP A 5 -64.08 10.62 0.41
N SER A 6 -62.86 10.75 0.07
CA SER A 6 -62.19 12.00 -0.35
C SER A 6 -60.89 11.62 -1.01
N ASP A 7 -60.84 11.61 -2.20
CA ASP A 7 -60.57 12.61 -3.24
C ASP A 7 -59.09 12.65 -3.65
N MET A 8 -58.95 12.31 -4.91
CA MET A 8 -57.70 12.31 -5.68
C MET A 8 -57.18 13.74 -5.87
N GLY A 9 -55.89 13.90 -5.67
CA GLY A 9 -55.12 15.05 -6.13
C GLY A 9 -53.97 14.59 -7.01
N GLU A 10 -54.24 14.40 -8.30
CA GLU A 10 -53.22 14.31 -9.32
C GLU A 10 -52.50 15.66 -9.45
N ASN A 11 -51.21 15.65 -9.23
CA ASN A 11 -50.34 16.78 -9.52
C ASN A 11 -49.58 16.47 -10.82
N PRO A 12 -49.70 17.29 -11.87
CA PRO A 12 -49.06 17.03 -13.15
C PRO A 12 -47.55 17.27 -13.05
N ALA A 13 -46.82 16.35 -13.64
CA ALA A 13 -45.35 16.37 -13.75
C ALA A 13 -44.84 17.61 -14.50
N ASP A 14 -43.91 18.31 -13.91
CA ASP A 14 -43.08 19.33 -14.55
C ASP A 14 -42.14 18.70 -15.58
N PRO A 15 -41.99 19.27 -16.77
CA PRO A 15 -41.09 18.73 -17.79
C PRO A 15 -39.60 19.01 -17.45
N ALA A 16 -38.80 18.00 -17.61
CA ALA A 16 -37.37 18.06 -17.46
C ALA A 16 -36.70 19.08 -18.42
N PRO A 17 -35.69 19.81 -17.97
CA PRO A 17 -34.92 20.69 -18.85
C PRO A 17 -34.01 19.88 -19.80
N ALA A 18 -33.95 20.37 -21.05
CA ALA A 18 -33.15 19.78 -22.13
C ALA A 18 -31.65 19.82 -21.84
N PRO A 19 -30.86 18.85 -22.36
CA PRO A 19 -29.43 18.84 -22.19
C PRO A 19 -28.75 19.95 -23.02
N THR A 20 -27.95 20.76 -22.36
CA THR A 20 -27.05 21.73 -22.97
C THR A 20 -25.84 21.03 -23.54
N ASP A 21 -25.59 21.25 -24.82
CA ASP A 21 -24.48 20.83 -25.65
C ASP A 21 -23.13 21.41 -25.08
N PRO A 22 -22.12 20.62 -24.75
CA PRO A 22 -20.81 21.15 -24.36
C PRO A 22 -20.02 21.53 -25.60
N SER A 23 -19.79 22.83 -25.74
CA SER A 23 -18.95 23.49 -26.73
C SER A 23 -17.56 22.85 -26.84
N LYS A 24 -17.20 22.61 -28.09
CA LYS A 24 -15.92 22.24 -28.66
C LYS A 24 -14.72 22.93 -28.00
N PRO A 25 -13.64 22.21 -27.63
CA PRO A 25 -12.39 22.84 -27.19
C PRO A 25 -11.69 23.54 -28.34
N GLU A 26 -11.33 24.79 -28.12
CA GLU A 26 -10.46 25.56 -29.00
C GLU A 26 -9.02 25.02 -28.94
N GLU A 27 -8.41 24.75 -30.07
CA GLU A 27 -6.99 24.41 -30.26
C GLU A 27 -6.13 25.64 -29.95
N PRO A 28 -4.99 25.52 -29.23
CA PRO A 28 -4.04 26.60 -29.02
C PRO A 28 -3.21 26.81 -30.33
N PRO A 29 -2.80 28.06 -30.65
CA PRO A 29 -2.06 28.39 -31.83
C PRO A 29 -0.64 27.82 -31.78
N MET A 30 -0.22 27.23 -32.92
CA MET A 30 1.16 26.80 -33.18
C MET A 30 2.08 28.03 -33.28
N ASP A 31 3.09 28.09 -32.41
CA ASP A 31 4.18 29.05 -32.50
C ASP A 31 5.29 28.48 -33.40
N ASP A 32 5.39 29.03 -34.62
CA ASP A 32 6.42 28.76 -35.61
C ASP A 32 7.69 29.54 -35.25
N SER A 33 8.47 29.11 -34.30
CA SER A 33 9.79 29.65 -34.03
C SER A 33 10.87 28.68 -34.47
N LYS A 34 11.30 28.85 -35.71
CA LYS A 34 12.42 28.17 -36.34
C LYS A 34 13.74 28.77 -35.83
N PRO A 35 14.64 28.05 -35.16
CA PRO A 35 16.02 28.51 -35.00
C PRO A 35 16.86 28.07 -36.21
N THR A 36 17.22 29.03 -37.03
CA THR A 36 18.32 28.94 -37.99
C THR A 36 19.65 28.94 -37.24
N GLY A 37 20.16 27.76 -36.92
CA GLY A 37 21.51 27.54 -36.41
C GLY A 37 22.45 27.17 -37.56
N ASN A 38 23.42 28.05 -37.81
CA ASN A 38 24.42 28.01 -38.86
C ASN A 38 25.35 26.79 -38.68
N LEU A 39 25.33 25.90 -39.68
CA LEU A 39 26.11 24.64 -39.70
C LEU A 39 27.47 24.88 -40.40
N GLY A 40 28.27 25.83 -39.91
CA GLY A 40 29.46 26.27 -40.62
C GLY A 40 30.81 26.25 -39.89
N ASP A 41 30.88 25.95 -38.60
CA ASP A 41 32.12 26.20 -37.84
C ASP A 41 32.66 25.02 -37.00
N LEU A 42 32.48 23.78 -37.46
CA LEU A 42 33.00 22.59 -36.76
C LEU A 42 33.90 21.72 -37.63
N ILE A 43 34.67 22.33 -38.56
CA ILE A 43 35.72 21.60 -39.28
C ILE A 43 37.05 22.30 -39.01
N ASN A 44 37.61 22.13 -37.84
CA ASN A 44 39.06 22.18 -37.58
C ASN A 44 39.38 21.87 -36.11
N THR A 45 39.39 20.61 -35.76
CA THR A 45 40.13 20.14 -34.59
C THR A 45 41.13 19.09 -35.05
N PRO A 46 42.42 19.22 -34.70
CA PRO A 46 43.44 18.24 -35.07
C PRO A 46 43.16 16.92 -34.37
N ASN A 47 43.25 15.85 -35.16
CA ASN A 47 43.17 14.46 -34.78
C ASN A 47 44.10 14.17 -33.56
N PRO A 48 43.60 13.78 -32.40
CA PRO A 48 44.47 13.28 -31.33
C PRO A 48 44.94 11.86 -31.67
N ASP A 49 46.21 11.61 -31.44
CA ASP A 49 46.91 10.36 -31.52
C ASP A 49 46.08 9.15 -31.03
N PRO A 50 46.27 7.96 -31.61
CA PRO A 50 45.62 6.75 -31.12
C PRO A 50 46.16 6.42 -29.74
N ALA A 51 45.40 6.84 -28.72
CA ALA A 51 45.63 6.45 -27.35
C ALA A 51 45.56 4.91 -27.26
N LYS A 52 46.57 4.34 -26.64
CA LYS A 52 46.69 2.95 -26.21
C LYS A 52 45.33 2.42 -25.66
N PRO A 53 45.03 1.13 -25.88
CA PRO A 53 43.83 0.55 -25.27
C PRO A 53 43.95 0.71 -23.75
N GLY A 54 43.14 1.63 -23.22
CA GLY A 54 42.99 1.83 -21.80
C GLY A 54 42.52 0.52 -21.19
N GLU A 55 43.26 0.07 -20.22
CA GLU A 55 42.89 -0.98 -19.31
C GLU A 55 41.47 -0.73 -18.85
N ASN A 56 40.59 -1.64 -19.30
CA ASN A 56 39.26 -1.78 -18.78
C ASN A 56 39.44 -2.07 -17.27
N MET A 57 39.33 -1.01 -16.43
CA MET A 57 39.14 -1.21 -15.00
C MET A 57 37.84 -1.94 -14.87
N ALA A 58 37.88 -3.25 -14.99
CA ALA A 58 36.92 -4.13 -14.40
C ALA A 58 36.79 -3.63 -12.95
N SER A 59 35.63 -3.11 -12.60
CA SER A 59 35.30 -2.91 -11.19
C SER A 59 35.58 -4.24 -10.52
N GLU A 60 36.68 -4.31 -9.76
CA GLU A 60 36.99 -5.46 -8.90
C GLU A 60 35.74 -5.58 -8.01
N ASP A 61 34.94 -6.60 -8.32
CA ASP A 61 33.85 -7.08 -7.47
C ASP A 61 34.55 -7.56 -6.20
N LYS A 62 34.66 -6.60 -5.24
CA LYS A 62 35.26 -6.89 -3.94
C LYS A 62 34.42 -8.01 -3.36
N PRO A 63 35.02 -9.19 -3.09
CA PRO A 63 34.25 -10.32 -2.60
C PRO A 63 33.46 -9.85 -1.37
N GLU A 64 32.12 -10.01 -1.46
CA GLU A 64 31.21 -9.65 -0.35
C GLU A 64 31.67 -10.46 0.87
N ALA A 65 31.96 -9.77 1.97
CA ALA A 65 32.49 -10.41 3.16
C ALA A 65 31.51 -11.49 3.66
N GLU A 66 31.98 -12.70 3.86
CA GLU A 66 31.13 -13.76 4.41
C GLU A 66 30.72 -13.42 5.85
N PRO A 67 29.43 -13.52 6.20
CA PRO A 67 28.97 -13.24 7.55
C PRO A 67 29.51 -14.27 8.54
N THR A 68 29.96 -13.81 9.69
CA THR A 68 30.38 -14.71 10.79
C THR A 68 29.17 -15.43 11.40
N PRO A 69 29.34 -16.61 12.01
CA PRO A 69 28.24 -17.32 12.69
C PRO A 69 27.49 -16.46 13.73
N ALA A 70 28.22 -15.57 14.44
CA ALA A 70 27.63 -14.65 15.39
C ALA A 70 26.70 -13.63 14.71
N GLN A 71 27.10 -13.08 13.56
CA GLN A 71 26.29 -12.14 12.78
C GLN A 71 25.07 -12.83 12.18
N LEU A 72 25.21 -14.06 11.66
CA LEU A 72 24.09 -14.86 11.17
C LEU A 72 23.03 -15.05 12.26
N LYS A 73 23.48 -15.45 13.47
CA LYS A 73 22.57 -15.62 14.60
C LYS A 73 21.89 -14.31 15.01
N GLN A 74 22.63 -13.21 15.13
CA GLN A 74 22.08 -11.91 15.49
C GLN A 74 21.05 -11.43 14.47
N PHE A 75 21.34 -11.60 13.18
CA PHE A 75 20.41 -11.31 12.10
C PHE A 75 19.14 -12.15 12.23
N ALA A 76 19.26 -13.47 12.32
CA ALA A 76 18.13 -14.39 12.40
C ALA A 76 17.23 -14.12 13.62
N ASP A 77 17.82 -13.87 14.80
CA ASP A 77 17.11 -13.55 16.03
C ASP A 77 16.34 -12.22 15.92
N ALA A 78 16.99 -11.19 15.34
CA ALA A 78 16.40 -9.87 15.14
C ALA A 78 15.24 -9.93 14.13
N MET A 79 15.42 -10.60 12.98
CA MET A 79 14.41 -10.78 11.96
C MET A 79 13.21 -11.58 12.47
N THR A 80 13.46 -12.65 13.22
CA THR A 80 12.41 -13.44 13.87
C THR A 80 11.62 -12.59 14.86
N THR A 81 12.32 -11.76 15.65
CA THR A 81 11.69 -10.84 16.60
C THR A 81 10.85 -9.80 15.86
N ALA A 82 11.39 -9.15 14.84
CA ALA A 82 10.66 -8.17 14.04
C ALA A 82 9.37 -8.76 13.47
N ARG A 83 9.45 -9.92 12.81
CA ARG A 83 8.26 -10.57 12.24
C ARG A 83 7.17 -10.85 13.27
N LYS A 84 7.55 -11.29 14.48
CA LYS A 84 6.58 -11.53 15.57
C LYS A 84 5.86 -10.28 16.04
N GLN A 85 6.42 -9.08 15.82
CA GLN A 85 5.78 -7.82 16.20
C GLN A 85 4.74 -7.34 15.18
N LEU A 86 4.73 -7.86 13.95
CA LEU A 86 3.79 -7.42 12.91
C LEU A 86 2.35 -7.86 13.18
N ALA A 87 2.14 -9.09 13.65
CA ALA A 87 0.79 -9.61 13.92
C ALA A 87 0.03 -8.79 14.99
N PRO A 88 0.63 -8.43 16.14
CA PRO A 88 0.00 -7.52 17.11
C PRO A 88 0.08 -6.05 16.71
N ARG A 89 0.65 -5.73 15.54
CA ARG A 89 0.89 -4.36 15.05
C ARG A 89 1.70 -3.49 16.02
N ALA A 90 2.64 -4.10 16.72
CA ALA A 90 3.55 -3.41 17.64
C ALA A 90 4.71 -2.75 16.85
N LEU A 91 4.38 -1.72 16.05
CA LEU A 91 5.26 -1.13 15.05
C LEU A 91 6.56 -0.55 15.61
N GLU A 92 6.52 0.11 16.77
CA GLU A 92 7.75 0.61 17.44
C GLU A 92 8.72 -0.53 17.79
N ARG A 93 8.19 -1.67 18.26
CA ARG A 93 9.01 -2.85 18.58
C ARG A 93 9.51 -3.53 17.32
N PHE A 94 8.72 -3.50 16.26
CA PHE A 94 9.13 -3.95 14.94
C PHE A 94 10.30 -3.13 14.42
N GLU A 95 10.20 -1.79 14.39
CA GLU A 95 11.25 -0.88 13.93
C GLU A 95 12.54 -1.05 14.77
N ALA A 96 12.42 -1.18 16.09
CA ALA A 96 13.56 -1.43 16.96
C ALA A 96 14.25 -2.79 16.67
N ALA A 97 13.50 -3.81 16.27
CA ALA A 97 14.07 -5.10 15.89
C ALA A 97 14.73 -5.05 14.51
N ILE A 98 14.13 -4.33 13.54
CA ILE A 98 14.72 -4.08 12.23
C ILE A 98 16.06 -3.34 12.37
N ALA A 99 16.12 -2.28 13.18
CA ALA A 99 17.37 -1.55 13.43
C ALA A 99 18.50 -2.43 13.99
N LYS A 100 18.17 -3.52 14.71
CA LYS A 100 19.14 -4.52 15.18
C LYS A 100 19.56 -5.50 14.08
N ALA A 101 18.68 -5.78 13.10
CA ALA A 101 19.00 -6.68 12.00
C ALA A 101 19.90 -6.02 10.94
N GLU A 102 19.71 -4.71 10.68
CA GLU A 102 20.41 -3.98 9.62
C GLU A 102 21.94 -4.14 9.62
N PRO A 103 22.67 -3.92 10.73
CA PRO A 103 24.12 -4.03 10.74
C PRO A 103 24.62 -5.45 10.50
N ASN A 104 23.75 -6.45 10.64
CA ASN A 104 24.07 -7.88 10.47
C ASN A 104 23.58 -8.44 9.13
N ALA A 105 22.93 -7.64 8.29
CA ALA A 105 22.52 -8.01 6.93
C ALA A 105 23.70 -7.85 5.96
N ILE A 106 24.62 -8.80 5.94
CA ILE A 106 25.87 -8.70 5.19
C ILE A 106 25.68 -9.23 3.77
N SER A 107 25.12 -10.44 3.61
CA SER A 107 24.94 -11.04 2.30
C SER A 107 23.78 -10.41 1.51
N ALA A 108 23.83 -10.51 0.18
CA ALA A 108 22.76 -10.05 -0.71
C ALA A 108 21.42 -10.71 -0.36
N ALA A 109 21.41 -11.99 0.02
CA ALA A 109 20.22 -12.71 0.45
C ALA A 109 19.62 -12.11 1.72
N GLN A 110 20.45 -11.83 2.74
CA GLN A 110 20.00 -11.20 3.98
C GLN A 110 19.45 -9.78 3.76
N LYS A 111 20.11 -8.99 2.92
CA LYS A 111 19.63 -7.65 2.54
C LYS A 111 18.26 -7.74 1.89
N LYS A 112 18.07 -8.70 0.98
CA LYS A 112 16.77 -8.92 0.32
C LYS A 112 15.69 -9.37 1.31
N GLN A 113 16.01 -10.25 2.26
CA GLN A 113 15.08 -10.66 3.32
C GLN A 113 14.68 -9.48 4.20
N LEU A 114 15.66 -8.66 4.59
CA LEU A 114 15.44 -7.46 5.40
C LEU A 114 14.53 -6.46 4.67
N GLU A 115 14.78 -6.17 3.40
CA GLU A 115 13.98 -5.27 2.59
C GLU A 115 12.53 -5.74 2.45
N ARG A 116 12.29 -7.03 2.22
CA ARG A 116 10.94 -7.59 2.17
C ARG A 116 10.20 -7.38 3.49
N LEU A 117 10.86 -7.65 4.61
CA LEU A 117 10.25 -7.49 5.94
C LEU A 117 9.98 -6.01 6.27
N LYS A 118 10.87 -5.09 5.88
CA LYS A 118 10.67 -3.64 5.98
C LYS A 118 9.46 -3.19 5.16
N THR A 119 9.40 -3.59 3.89
CA THR A 119 8.27 -3.27 3.01
C THR A 119 6.94 -3.75 3.59
N MET A 120 6.92 -4.95 4.19
CA MET A 120 5.74 -5.46 4.87
C MET A 120 5.36 -4.59 6.09
N GLY A 121 6.36 -4.19 6.90
CA GLY A 121 6.14 -3.32 8.05
C GLY A 121 5.59 -1.94 7.66
N GLU A 122 6.16 -1.32 6.63
CA GLU A 122 5.69 -0.03 6.09
C GLU A 122 4.25 -0.12 5.55
N ALA A 123 3.93 -1.19 4.85
CA ALA A 123 2.58 -1.44 4.34
C ALA A 123 1.55 -1.57 5.48
N ILE A 124 1.90 -2.29 6.56
CA ILE A 124 1.07 -2.44 7.75
C ILE A 124 0.95 -1.11 8.52
N LYS A 125 2.03 -0.36 8.63
CA LYS A 125 2.06 0.98 9.25
C LYS A 125 1.10 1.93 8.54
N ARG A 126 1.19 2.00 7.20
CA ARG A 126 0.27 2.79 6.38
C ARG A 126 -1.20 2.41 6.61
N TYR A 127 -1.48 1.10 6.69
CA TYR A 127 -2.83 0.62 6.97
C TYR A 127 -3.33 1.07 8.33
N GLU A 128 -2.52 0.91 9.38
CA GLU A 128 -2.87 1.25 10.76
C GLU A 128 -3.08 2.76 10.92
N GLU A 129 -2.17 3.59 10.42
CA GLU A 129 -2.26 5.05 10.45
C GLU A 129 -3.53 5.54 9.74
N THR A 130 -3.85 4.94 8.58
CA THR A 130 -5.08 5.27 7.85
C THR A 130 -6.32 4.90 8.66
N LEU A 131 -6.34 3.69 9.24
CA LEU A 131 -7.46 3.22 10.05
C LEU A 131 -7.68 4.11 11.27
N LEU A 132 -6.62 4.48 11.97
CA LEU A 132 -6.67 5.41 13.11
C LEU A 132 -7.19 6.79 12.70
N SER A 133 -6.72 7.32 11.57
CA SER A 133 -7.18 8.60 11.03
C SER A 133 -8.69 8.57 10.69
N VAL A 134 -9.17 7.48 10.08
CA VAL A 134 -10.59 7.31 9.77
C VAL A 134 -11.41 7.21 11.06
N ILE A 135 -10.95 6.43 12.05
CA ILE A 135 -11.63 6.31 13.35
C ILE A 135 -11.78 7.67 14.02
N ALA A 136 -10.72 8.48 14.02
CA ALA A 136 -10.72 9.81 14.64
C ALA A 136 -11.59 10.85 13.92
N SER A 137 -11.82 10.68 12.61
CA SER A 137 -12.56 11.63 11.77
C SER A 137 -14.07 11.34 11.67
N ARG A 138 -14.53 10.17 12.10
CA ARG A 138 -15.93 9.74 11.93
C ARG A 138 -16.87 10.31 12.98
N SER A 139 -18.08 10.68 12.53
CA SER A 139 -19.16 11.17 13.39
C SER A 139 -20.22 10.10 13.65
N ALA A 140 -20.82 10.12 14.83
CA ALA A 140 -21.91 9.21 15.18
C ALA A 140 -23.09 9.33 14.19
N GLY A 141 -23.63 8.18 13.80
CA GLY A 141 -24.76 8.08 12.86
C GLY A 141 -24.35 7.95 11.38
N GLU A 142 -23.06 8.09 11.05
CA GLU A 142 -22.60 7.82 9.68
C GLU A 142 -22.72 6.32 9.33
N ASN A 143 -22.98 6.05 8.06
CA ASN A 143 -23.08 4.69 7.54
C ASN A 143 -21.84 4.31 6.75
N ILE A 144 -21.39 3.07 6.93
CA ILE A 144 -20.25 2.47 6.23
C ILE A 144 -20.77 1.28 5.43
N GLN A 145 -20.51 1.27 4.14
CA GLN A 145 -20.83 0.13 3.29
C GLN A 145 -19.72 -0.94 3.41
N VAL A 146 -20.06 -2.12 3.90
CA VAL A 146 -19.17 -3.28 3.99
C VAL A 146 -19.75 -4.39 3.11
N LYS A 147 -19.26 -4.53 1.89
CA LYS A 147 -19.83 -5.42 0.88
C LYS A 147 -21.35 -5.16 0.75
N ASN A 148 -22.18 -6.14 1.10
CA ASN A 148 -23.65 -6.04 1.01
C ASN A 148 -24.32 -5.61 2.34
N THR A 149 -23.54 -5.18 3.34
CA THR A 149 -24.04 -4.83 4.66
C THR A 149 -23.78 -3.35 4.95
N VAL A 150 -24.77 -2.64 5.44
CA VAL A 150 -24.61 -1.30 5.97
C VAL A 150 -24.34 -1.38 7.48
N VAL A 151 -23.26 -0.72 7.88
CA VAL A 151 -22.80 -0.65 9.27
C VAL A 151 -22.90 0.79 9.73
N GLY A 152 -23.66 1.05 10.80
CA GLY A 152 -23.80 2.38 11.38
C GLY A 152 -22.65 2.66 12.35
N TRP A 153 -21.99 3.81 12.19
CA TRP A 153 -20.95 4.26 13.12
C TRP A 153 -21.58 4.79 14.40
N VAL A 154 -21.07 4.38 15.56
CA VAL A 154 -21.57 4.83 16.88
C VAL A 154 -20.59 5.81 17.51
N GLU A 155 -19.34 5.40 17.68
CA GLU A 155 -18.26 6.23 18.23
C GLU A 155 -16.89 5.64 17.90
N GLY A 156 -15.86 6.48 17.94
CA GLY A 156 -14.47 6.07 17.83
C GLY A 156 -13.58 6.91 18.73
N GLU A 157 -12.63 6.27 19.40
CA GLU A 157 -11.67 6.92 20.29
C GLU A 157 -10.34 6.17 20.20
N GLU A 158 -9.28 6.88 19.88
CA GLU A 158 -7.95 6.30 19.69
C GLU A 158 -7.98 5.08 18.75
N ASN A 159 -7.66 3.89 19.27
CA ASN A 159 -7.64 2.64 18.51
C ASN A 159 -8.90 1.78 18.71
N LYS A 160 -9.96 2.33 19.35
CA LYS A 160 -11.22 1.64 19.65
C LYS A 160 -12.36 2.31 18.91
N PHE A 161 -13.34 1.51 18.51
CA PHE A 161 -14.56 2.05 17.90
C PHE A 161 -15.73 1.13 18.11
N LYS A 162 -16.94 1.70 18.04
CA LYS A 162 -18.19 0.97 18.11
C LYS A 162 -19.01 1.19 16.84
N VAL A 163 -19.60 0.12 16.38
CA VAL A 163 -20.49 0.12 15.21
C VAL A 163 -21.77 -0.65 15.52
N ARG A 164 -22.82 -0.32 14.77
CA ARG A 164 -24.13 -1.01 14.84
C ARG A 164 -24.32 -1.86 13.60
N VAL A 165 -24.52 -3.16 13.79
CA VAL A 165 -24.80 -4.13 12.72
C VAL A 165 -26.07 -4.88 13.08
N GLY A 166 -27.08 -4.87 12.22
CA GLY A 166 -28.36 -5.56 12.45
C GLY A 166 -29.04 -5.13 13.76
N GLY A 167 -28.92 -3.87 14.16
CA GLY A 167 -29.49 -3.33 15.39
C GLY A 167 -28.63 -3.55 16.65
N GLN A 168 -27.59 -4.37 16.60
CA GLN A 168 -26.69 -4.65 17.73
C GLN A 168 -25.43 -3.78 17.66
N THR A 169 -25.03 -3.21 18.80
CA THR A 169 -23.76 -2.48 18.93
C THR A 169 -22.64 -3.43 19.26
N GLN A 170 -21.55 -3.34 18.48
CA GLN A 170 -20.33 -4.14 18.64
C GLN A 170 -19.14 -3.22 18.80
N SER A 171 -18.21 -3.61 19.68
CA SER A 171 -16.99 -2.84 19.96
C SER A 171 -15.78 -3.58 19.40
N TYR A 172 -14.88 -2.83 18.76
CA TYR A 172 -13.66 -3.34 18.17
C TYR A 172 -12.46 -2.45 18.48
N THR A 173 -11.29 -3.02 18.32
CA THR A 173 -10.03 -2.27 18.16
C THR A 173 -9.57 -2.38 16.72
N THR A 174 -8.56 -1.60 16.32
CA THR A 174 -7.95 -1.72 14.99
C THR A 174 -7.45 -3.14 14.68
N THR A 175 -7.01 -3.89 15.70
CA THR A 175 -6.50 -5.26 15.57
C THR A 175 -7.55 -6.35 15.66
N THR A 176 -8.71 -6.09 16.30
CA THR A 176 -9.78 -7.08 16.49
C THR A 176 -10.94 -6.92 15.51
N ALA A 177 -10.99 -5.83 14.78
CA ALA A 177 -12.02 -5.58 13.77
C ALA A 177 -12.01 -6.68 12.69
N PRO A 178 -13.20 -7.14 12.24
CA PRO A 178 -13.29 -7.99 11.08
C PRO A 178 -12.58 -7.35 9.87
N LEU A 179 -11.75 -8.11 9.15
CA LEU A 179 -10.93 -7.59 8.07
C LEU A 179 -11.75 -6.83 7.01
N GLY A 180 -12.95 -7.35 6.68
CA GLY A 180 -13.85 -6.67 5.73
C GLY A 180 -14.29 -5.29 6.20
N LEU A 181 -14.58 -5.12 7.50
CA LEU A 181 -14.92 -3.82 8.07
C LEU A 181 -13.70 -2.88 8.11
N ALA A 182 -12.55 -3.38 8.54
CA ALA A 182 -11.32 -2.60 8.58
C ALA A 182 -10.89 -2.15 7.17
N ASN A 183 -10.98 -3.02 6.17
CA ASN A 183 -10.71 -2.68 4.77
C ASN A 183 -11.69 -1.62 4.24
N ALA A 184 -12.99 -1.74 4.55
CA ALA A 184 -13.98 -0.73 4.15
C ALA A 184 -13.69 0.64 4.79
N LEU A 185 -13.22 0.68 6.05
CA LEU A 185 -12.78 1.92 6.68
C LEU A 185 -11.55 2.52 5.98
N VAL A 186 -10.56 1.72 5.64
CA VAL A 186 -9.37 2.17 4.89
C VAL A 186 -9.77 2.74 3.52
N ASP A 187 -10.71 2.12 2.83
CA ASP A 187 -11.23 2.56 1.52
C ASP A 187 -11.96 3.91 1.54
N LEU A 188 -12.36 4.39 2.71
CA LEU A 188 -12.93 5.73 2.87
C LEU A 188 -11.87 6.84 2.76
N SER A 189 -10.61 6.53 2.99
CA SER A 189 -9.51 7.51 2.99
C SER A 189 -8.51 7.28 1.87
N LEU A 190 -8.29 6.04 1.47
CA LEU A 190 -7.35 5.67 0.40
C LEU A 190 -8.11 5.13 -0.80
N SER A 191 -7.59 5.39 -2.00
CA SER A 191 -8.14 4.78 -3.21
C SER A 191 -8.02 3.25 -3.14
N PRO A 192 -9.11 2.49 -3.28
CA PRO A 192 -9.07 1.03 -3.26
C PRO A 192 -8.31 0.44 -4.44
N ASP A 193 -8.15 1.20 -5.54
CA ASP A 193 -7.45 0.76 -6.75
C ASP A 193 -5.95 1.07 -6.73
N ASP A 194 -5.48 1.88 -5.78
CA ASP A 194 -4.05 2.16 -5.63
C ASP A 194 -3.28 0.88 -5.21
N PRO A 195 -2.25 0.45 -5.97
CA PRO A 195 -1.47 -0.73 -5.65
C PRO A 195 -0.84 -0.72 -4.25
N LYS A 196 -0.48 0.46 -3.72
CA LYS A 196 0.02 0.60 -2.35
C LYS A 196 -1.06 0.33 -1.31
N THR A 197 -2.30 0.74 -1.58
CA THR A 197 -3.46 0.43 -0.71
C THR A 197 -3.75 -1.06 -0.72
N LYS A 198 -3.74 -1.68 -1.90
CA LYS A 198 -3.90 -3.14 -2.06
C LYS A 198 -2.80 -3.91 -1.35
N LEU A 199 -1.53 -3.48 -1.47
CA LEU A 199 -0.41 -4.09 -0.74
C LEU A 199 -0.61 -3.99 0.78
N SER A 200 -1.04 -2.84 1.30
CA SER A 200 -1.30 -2.65 2.72
C SER A 200 -2.38 -3.62 3.24
N LYS A 201 -3.48 -3.76 2.50
CA LYS A 201 -4.54 -4.73 2.81
C LYS A 201 -4.05 -6.18 2.74
N ALA A 202 -3.26 -6.51 1.71
CA ALA A 202 -2.68 -7.84 1.53
C ALA A 202 -1.77 -8.20 2.70
N CYS A 203 -0.88 -7.30 3.13
CA CYS A 203 0.03 -7.53 4.25
C CYS A 203 -0.72 -7.79 5.57
N VAL A 204 -1.77 -7.03 5.85
CA VAL A 204 -2.62 -7.26 7.03
C VAL A 204 -3.38 -8.58 6.93
N ALA A 205 -3.89 -8.93 5.74
CA ALA A 205 -4.58 -10.19 5.51
C ALA A 205 -3.67 -11.41 5.67
N LEU A 206 -2.40 -11.33 5.22
CA LEU A 206 -1.40 -12.39 5.38
C LEU A 206 -1.11 -12.72 6.86
N LEU A 207 -1.21 -11.74 7.75
CA LEU A 207 -1.01 -11.94 9.19
C LEU A 207 -2.28 -12.41 9.92
N SER A 208 -3.43 -12.34 9.27
CA SER A 208 -4.70 -12.74 9.86
C SER A 208 -4.88 -14.25 9.82
N THR A 209 -5.22 -14.86 10.95
CA THR A 209 -5.60 -16.28 11.02
C THR A 209 -6.98 -16.53 10.41
N LYS A 210 -7.82 -15.50 10.27
CA LYS A 210 -9.14 -15.54 9.63
C LYS A 210 -9.02 -15.02 8.20
N VAL A 211 -8.58 -15.85 7.30
CA VAL A 211 -8.29 -15.45 5.92
C VAL A 211 -9.57 -15.04 5.19
N ALA A 212 -9.65 -13.76 4.80
CA ALA A 212 -10.39 -13.34 3.63
C ALA A 212 -9.95 -14.19 2.41
N SER A 213 -10.72 -14.25 1.36
CA SER A 213 -10.40 -15.04 0.17
C SER A 213 -8.91 -15.00 -0.16
N ARG A 214 -8.23 -16.17 -0.12
CA ARG A 214 -6.80 -16.26 -0.51
C ARG A 214 -6.57 -15.75 -1.92
N GLU A 215 -7.56 -15.88 -2.77
CA GLU A 215 -7.57 -15.40 -4.14
C GLU A 215 -7.48 -13.88 -4.22
N GLU A 216 -8.27 -13.16 -3.43
CA GLU A 216 -8.25 -11.70 -3.36
C GLU A 216 -6.88 -11.18 -2.90
N VAL A 217 -6.29 -11.81 -1.87
CA VAL A 217 -4.95 -11.45 -1.38
C VAL A 217 -3.88 -11.70 -2.45
N ASN A 218 -3.97 -12.82 -3.18
CA ASN A 218 -3.03 -13.12 -4.26
C ASN A 218 -3.13 -12.07 -5.38
N THR A 219 -4.34 -11.70 -5.79
CA THR A 219 -4.56 -10.66 -6.80
C THR A 219 -3.92 -9.33 -6.37
N TRP A 220 -4.11 -8.91 -5.13
CA TRP A 220 -3.49 -7.68 -4.62
C TRP A 220 -1.95 -7.73 -4.62
N LEU A 221 -1.37 -8.88 -4.28
CA LEU A 221 0.08 -9.07 -4.34
C LEU A 221 0.60 -9.07 -5.78
N GLU A 222 -0.10 -9.71 -6.72
CA GLU A 222 0.27 -9.70 -8.14
C GLU A 222 0.23 -8.29 -8.75
N GLU A 223 -0.76 -7.49 -8.38
CA GLU A 223 -0.83 -6.08 -8.78
C GLU A 223 0.32 -5.26 -8.19
N ALA A 224 0.68 -5.51 -6.92
CA ALA A 224 1.82 -4.85 -6.28
C ALA A 224 3.16 -5.25 -6.94
N VAL A 225 3.32 -6.52 -7.37
CA VAL A 225 4.48 -6.98 -8.18
C VAL A 225 4.51 -6.26 -9.52
N THR A 226 3.37 -6.18 -10.20
CA THR A 226 3.25 -5.50 -11.51
C THR A 226 3.59 -4.01 -11.40
N ALA A 227 3.23 -3.38 -10.29
CA ALA A 227 3.56 -1.99 -9.98
C ALA A 227 5.01 -1.80 -9.51
N GLY A 228 5.82 -2.86 -9.39
CA GLY A 228 7.21 -2.80 -8.94
C GLY A 228 7.40 -2.45 -7.45
N LEU A 229 6.36 -2.62 -6.64
CA LEU A 229 6.41 -2.33 -5.19
C LEU A 229 7.05 -3.46 -4.39
N ILE A 230 6.93 -4.68 -4.86
CA ILE A 230 7.44 -5.91 -4.24
C ILE A 230 7.96 -6.87 -5.30
N ASP A 231 8.78 -7.83 -4.89
CA ASP A 231 9.22 -8.93 -5.75
C ASP A 231 8.23 -10.11 -5.73
N LYS A 232 8.40 -11.06 -6.66
CA LYS A 232 7.53 -12.24 -6.79
C LYS A 232 7.56 -13.16 -5.56
N ASP A 233 8.68 -13.14 -4.84
CA ASP A 233 8.89 -13.99 -3.67
C ASP A 233 8.43 -13.33 -2.36
N PHE A 234 7.87 -12.10 -2.43
CA PHE A 234 7.47 -11.32 -1.26
C PHE A 234 6.58 -12.10 -0.29
N ARG A 235 5.70 -12.97 -0.81
CA ARG A 235 4.82 -13.78 0.03
C ARG A 235 5.58 -14.68 1.02
N SER A 236 6.80 -15.09 0.68
CA SER A 236 7.61 -15.96 1.55
C SER A 236 7.94 -15.30 2.89
N VAL A 237 7.89 -13.97 2.98
CA VAL A 237 8.23 -13.20 4.20
C VAL A 237 7.49 -13.68 5.45
N VAL A 238 6.27 -14.22 5.27
CA VAL A 238 5.43 -14.70 6.39
C VAL A 238 5.97 -15.99 7.00
N ASP A 239 6.51 -16.88 6.16
CA ASP A 239 6.96 -18.22 6.54
C ASP A 239 8.49 -18.38 6.41
N GLU A 240 9.20 -17.31 6.01
CA GLU A 240 10.63 -17.34 5.76
C GLU A 240 11.42 -17.75 7.01
N LYS A 241 12.34 -18.70 6.84
CA LYS A 241 13.25 -19.10 7.90
C LYS A 241 14.54 -18.32 7.75
N TYR A 242 14.98 -17.71 8.83
CA TYR A 242 16.25 -17.01 8.87
C TYR A 242 17.31 -17.96 9.41
N GLU A 243 18.36 -18.22 8.63
CA GLU A 243 19.44 -19.15 9.02
C GLU A 243 20.28 -18.52 10.12
N ALA A 244 20.40 -19.25 11.24
CA ALA A 244 21.17 -18.80 12.40
C ALA A 244 22.67 -19.14 12.31
N GLY A 245 23.10 -19.87 11.25
CA GLY A 245 24.43 -20.48 11.20
C GLY A 245 24.59 -21.61 12.24
N GLU A 246 25.11 -22.75 11.85
CA GLU A 246 25.48 -23.84 12.77
C GLU A 246 26.72 -23.49 13.58
#